data_0d539fc4f4b09faa978afea9a14fc000
#
_entry.id   0d539fc4f4b09faa978afea9a14fc000
#
_cell.length_a   1.000
_cell.length_b   1.000
_cell.length_c   1.000
_cell.angle_alpha   90.00
_cell.angle_beta   90.00
_cell.angle_gamma   90.00
#
_symmetry.space_group_name_H-M   'P 1'
#
loop_
_entity.id
_entity.type
_entity.pdbx_description
1 polymer ?
#
loop_
_entity_poly.entity_id
_entity_poly.type
_entity_poly.pdbx_seq_one_letter_code
_entity_poly.pdbx_strand_id
1 'polypeptide(L)'
;RIVNNISVLEITSDRQIATMEDTINNFEICLTSFAGIADDVPAQCRLIRYLSGIGDVGLIIYYVGIVMKKLDPQVLAVADELGFPLILMPPGKVDFRYSEAIRDVSDLLFKDRASAHNFYNSLAVSLSGLPESRRTLANLLKIASDTTRTTILISHASHLNTLQSS
;
A
#
# COMPACT_ATOMS: atom_id res chain seq x y z
N ARG A 1 1.48 -0.80 -6.73
CA ARG A 1 2.13 -0.79 -5.39
C ARG A 1 1.19 -1.49 -4.40
N ILE A 2 1.73 -2.24 -3.44
CA ILE A 2 0.95 -2.95 -2.42
C ILE A 2 1.00 -2.11 -1.16
N VAL A 3 -0.16 -1.87 -0.54
CA VAL A 3 -0.27 -1.19 0.76
C VAL A 3 -0.14 -2.24 1.86
N ASN A 4 0.76 -2.02 2.81
CA ASN A 4 0.97 -2.91 3.93
C ASN A 4 0.41 -2.37 5.25
N ASN A 5 0.30 -1.05 5.36
CA ASN A 5 -0.13 -0.38 6.57
C ASN A 5 -0.73 1.00 6.26
N ILE A 6 -1.36 1.60 7.26
CA ILE A 6 -1.84 2.98 7.25
C ILE A 6 -1.39 3.66 8.53
N SER A 7 -0.84 4.87 8.42
CA SER A 7 -0.33 5.64 9.55
C SER A 7 -0.74 7.11 9.50
N VAL A 8 -0.71 7.79 10.64
CA VAL A 8 -0.92 9.23 10.72
C VAL A 8 0.45 9.91 10.81
N LEU A 9 0.67 10.86 9.93
CA LEU A 9 1.90 11.63 9.86
C LEU A 9 1.61 13.12 9.95
N GLU A 10 1.65 13.68 11.14
CA GLU A 10 1.55 15.12 11.36
C GLU A 10 2.94 15.71 11.59
N ILE A 11 3.38 16.51 10.63
CA ILE A 11 4.65 17.22 10.67
C ILE A 11 4.43 18.59 11.32
N THR A 12 5.18 18.88 12.37
CA THR A 12 5.08 20.16 13.10
C THR A 12 6.01 21.24 12.55
N SER A 13 7.04 20.83 11.82
CA SER A 13 7.99 21.75 11.18
C SER A 13 8.80 21.04 10.10
N ASP A 14 9.35 21.81 9.16
CA ASP A 14 10.27 21.31 8.14
C ASP A 14 11.50 20.57 8.72
N ARG A 15 11.99 21.04 9.86
CA ARG A 15 13.13 20.42 10.56
C ARG A 15 12.84 18.96 10.95
N GLN A 16 11.60 18.63 11.24
CA GLN A 16 11.19 17.27 11.58
C GLN A 16 11.34 16.31 10.40
N ILE A 17 11.08 16.78 9.17
CA ILE A 17 11.24 15.97 7.96
C ILE A 17 12.67 15.45 7.83
N ALA A 18 13.65 16.29 8.12
CA ALA A 18 15.06 15.94 8.04
C ALA A 18 15.52 14.91 9.10
N THR A 19 14.72 14.69 10.14
CA THR A 19 15.05 13.76 11.24
C THR A 19 14.24 12.46 11.23
N MET A 20 13.43 12.26 10.19
CA MET A 20 12.52 11.11 10.11
C MET A 20 13.18 9.83 9.59
N GLU A 21 14.50 9.80 9.37
CA GLU A 21 15.21 8.74 8.64
C GLU A 21 14.96 7.30 9.13
N ASP A 22 14.41 7.09 10.34
CA ASP A 22 14.22 5.75 10.92
C ASP A 22 12.78 5.42 11.36
N THR A 23 11.78 6.27 11.07
CA THR A 23 10.50 6.17 11.78
C THR A 23 9.35 5.60 10.92
N ILE A 24 9.48 5.56 9.61
CA ILE A 24 8.40 5.15 8.69
C ILE A 24 8.76 3.84 8.02
N ASN A 25 7.81 2.89 8.06
CA ASN A 25 7.94 1.62 7.34
C ASN A 25 7.59 1.82 5.86
N ASN A 26 8.25 1.10 4.98
CA ASN A 26 7.98 1.13 3.55
C ASN A 26 6.59 0.56 3.23
N PHE A 27 5.98 1.03 2.13
CA PHE A 27 4.67 0.56 1.62
C PHE A 27 3.48 0.95 2.50
N GLU A 28 3.56 2.08 3.20
CA GLU A 28 2.44 2.65 3.93
C GLU A 28 1.62 3.63 3.09
N ILE A 29 0.38 3.84 3.47
CA ILE A 29 -0.42 5.01 3.12
C ILE A 29 -0.41 5.94 4.34
N CYS A 30 0.04 7.17 4.16
CA CYS A 30 0.06 8.15 5.25
C CYS A 30 -1.16 9.07 5.21
N LEU A 31 -1.63 9.47 6.39
CA LEU A 31 -2.68 10.46 6.59
C LEU A 31 -2.07 11.72 7.17
N THR A 32 -2.42 12.89 6.64
CA THR A 32 -1.94 14.18 7.15
C THR A 32 -2.96 15.29 6.94
N SER A 33 -2.86 16.34 7.73
CA SER A 33 -3.53 17.63 7.47
C SER A 33 -2.54 18.72 7.06
N PHE A 34 -1.24 18.43 7.10
CA PHE A 34 -0.17 19.42 6.98
C PHE A 34 -0.24 20.55 8.03
N ALA A 35 -0.86 20.31 9.21
CA ALA A 35 -1.15 21.37 10.18
C ALA A 35 0.08 22.22 10.56
N GLY A 36 1.24 21.60 10.77
CA GLY A 36 2.46 22.28 11.13
C GLY A 36 3.22 22.93 9.96
N ILE A 37 2.83 22.63 8.72
CA ILE A 37 3.46 23.13 7.49
C ILE A 37 2.40 23.65 6.49
N ALA A 38 1.23 24.05 6.97
CA ALA A 38 0.09 24.42 6.12
C ALA A 38 0.41 25.57 5.14
N ASP A 39 1.23 26.52 5.56
CA ASP A 39 1.66 27.68 4.77
C ASP A 39 3.09 27.52 4.19
N ASP A 40 3.74 26.36 4.40
CA ASP A 40 5.10 26.07 3.92
C ASP A 40 5.08 25.07 2.74
N VAL A 41 4.78 25.61 1.54
CA VAL A 41 4.74 24.81 0.30
C VAL A 41 6.06 24.06 0.02
N PRO A 42 7.25 24.66 0.20
CA PRO A 42 8.50 23.94 0.09
C PRO A 42 8.61 22.74 1.04
N ALA A 43 8.16 22.86 2.30
CA ALA A 43 8.17 21.75 3.26
C ALA A 43 7.19 20.63 2.84
N GLN A 44 5.99 20.98 2.37
CA GLN A 44 5.03 20.02 1.81
C GLN A 44 5.64 19.24 0.63
N CYS A 45 6.30 19.94 -0.29
CA CYS A 45 7.00 19.31 -1.42
C CYS A 45 8.15 18.40 -0.97
N ARG A 46 8.93 18.81 0.04
CA ARG A 46 10.01 17.97 0.62
C ARG A 46 9.44 16.69 1.24
N LEU A 47 8.34 16.80 1.98
CA LEU A 47 7.68 15.65 2.58
C LEU A 47 7.22 14.64 1.52
N ILE A 48 6.61 15.10 0.44
CA ILE A 48 6.19 14.20 -0.66
C ILE A 48 7.40 13.51 -1.29
N ARG A 49 8.50 14.23 -1.55
CA ARG A 49 9.72 13.62 -2.08
C ARG A 49 10.31 12.58 -1.11
N TYR A 50 10.30 12.88 0.17
CA TYR A 50 10.77 11.97 1.21
C TYR A 50 9.92 10.69 1.24
N LEU A 51 8.58 10.79 1.35
CA LEU A 51 7.67 9.65 1.39
C LEU A 51 7.78 8.78 0.12
N SER A 52 7.84 9.42 -1.04
CA SER A 52 8.06 8.70 -2.30
C SER A 52 9.42 7.99 -2.33
N GLY A 53 10.47 8.62 -1.79
CA GLY A 53 11.84 8.08 -1.75
C GLY A 53 12.00 6.86 -0.84
N ILE A 54 11.30 6.82 0.28
CA ILE A 54 11.29 5.66 1.20
C ILE A 54 10.35 4.54 0.75
N GLY A 55 9.59 4.74 -0.33
CA GLY A 55 8.74 3.71 -0.90
C GLY A 55 7.29 3.70 -0.38
N ASP A 56 6.83 4.77 0.24
CA ASP A 56 5.43 4.92 0.59
C ASP A 56 4.53 4.91 -0.63
N VAL A 57 3.30 4.48 -0.44
CA VAL A 57 2.36 4.20 -1.52
C VAL A 57 1.56 5.42 -1.91
N GLY A 58 1.29 6.30 -0.96
CA GLY A 58 0.53 7.52 -1.19
C GLY A 58 0.22 8.30 0.09
N LEU A 59 -0.37 9.48 -0.08
CA LEU A 59 -0.71 10.39 1.00
C LEU A 59 -2.18 10.80 0.91
N ILE A 60 -2.92 10.67 2.02
CA ILE A 60 -4.29 11.16 2.14
C ILE A 60 -4.26 12.48 2.90
N ILE A 61 -4.74 13.55 2.27
CA ILE A 61 -4.71 14.91 2.83
C ILE A 61 -6.11 15.28 3.32
N TYR A 62 -6.18 15.61 4.60
CA TYR A 62 -7.38 15.99 5.31
C TYR A 62 -7.47 17.49 5.51
N TYR A 63 -8.67 17.99 5.75
CA TYR A 63 -8.98 19.31 6.24
C TYR A 63 -8.50 20.45 5.33
N VAL A 64 -8.39 20.22 4.02
CA VAL A 64 -8.23 21.28 3.03
C VAL A 64 -9.44 22.20 3.09
N GLY A 65 -9.22 23.51 3.10
CA GLY A 65 -10.25 24.52 3.35
C GLY A 65 -10.49 24.81 4.84
N ILE A 66 -9.82 24.11 5.76
CA ILE A 66 -9.92 24.30 7.22
C ILE A 66 -8.54 24.61 7.79
N VAL A 67 -7.62 23.67 7.69
CA VAL A 67 -6.22 23.80 8.17
C VAL A 67 -5.39 24.60 7.18
N MET A 68 -5.55 24.33 5.89
CA MET A 68 -4.96 25.12 4.80
C MET A 68 -6.06 25.58 3.84
N LYS A 69 -5.92 26.76 3.25
CA LYS A 69 -6.96 27.32 2.35
C LYS A 69 -7.18 26.45 1.11
N LYS A 70 -6.10 25.98 0.51
CA LYS A 70 -6.07 25.11 -0.66
C LYS A 70 -4.73 24.42 -0.74
N LEU A 71 -4.67 23.28 -1.42
CA LEU A 71 -3.41 22.67 -1.78
C LEU A 71 -2.74 23.47 -2.92
N ASP A 72 -1.45 23.74 -2.78
CA ASP A 72 -0.72 24.52 -3.78
C ASP A 72 -0.46 23.68 -5.04
N PRO A 73 -0.58 24.27 -6.26
CA PRO A 73 -0.29 23.55 -7.51
C PRO A 73 1.13 22.98 -7.59
N GLN A 74 2.12 23.57 -6.90
CA GLN A 74 3.48 23.02 -6.86
C GLN A 74 3.53 21.67 -6.15
N VAL A 75 2.71 21.46 -5.13
CA VAL A 75 2.61 20.18 -4.40
C VAL A 75 2.06 19.08 -5.32
N LEU A 76 1.02 19.43 -6.10
CA LEU A 76 0.47 18.52 -7.12
C LEU A 76 1.50 18.18 -8.19
N ALA A 77 2.21 19.19 -8.72
CA ALA A 77 3.23 18.99 -9.74
C ALA A 77 4.36 18.06 -9.26
N VAL A 78 4.81 18.21 -8.02
CA VAL A 78 5.83 17.31 -7.43
C VAL A 78 5.31 15.89 -7.28
N ALA A 79 4.06 15.72 -6.87
CA ALA A 79 3.44 14.40 -6.75
C ALA A 79 3.30 13.72 -8.12
N ASP A 80 2.87 14.46 -9.14
CA ASP A 80 2.74 13.98 -10.51
C ASP A 80 4.10 13.58 -11.10
N GLU A 81 5.14 14.40 -10.90
CA GLU A 81 6.52 14.11 -11.35
C GLU A 81 7.04 12.79 -10.77
N LEU A 82 6.72 12.50 -9.51
CA LEU A 82 7.14 11.29 -8.80
C LEU A 82 6.19 10.10 -9.03
N GLY A 83 5.06 10.30 -9.68
CA GLY A 83 3.99 9.31 -9.74
C GLY A 83 3.50 8.90 -8.34
N PHE A 84 3.50 9.85 -7.39
CA PHE A 84 3.11 9.64 -5.99
C PHE A 84 1.63 10.00 -5.78
N PRO A 85 0.76 9.03 -5.45
CA PRO A 85 -0.67 9.28 -5.31
C PRO A 85 -0.99 10.24 -4.17
N LEU A 86 -1.77 11.29 -4.46
CA LEU A 86 -2.39 12.15 -3.47
C LEU A 86 -3.90 11.96 -3.50
N ILE A 87 -4.48 11.71 -2.35
CA ILE A 87 -5.92 11.58 -2.14
C ILE A 87 -6.36 12.77 -1.29
N LEU A 88 -7.18 13.66 -1.84
CA LEU A 88 -7.71 14.79 -1.10
C LEU A 88 -9.10 14.44 -0.56
N MET A 89 -9.25 14.56 0.75
CA MET A 89 -10.57 14.46 1.36
C MET A 89 -11.42 15.68 0.99
N PRO A 90 -12.76 15.53 0.93
CA PRO A 90 -13.64 16.63 0.54
C PRO A 90 -13.37 17.91 1.35
N PRO A 91 -13.14 19.05 0.69
CA PRO A 91 -12.73 20.27 1.37
C PRO A 91 -13.85 20.83 2.27
N GLY A 92 -13.44 21.51 3.35
CA GLY A 92 -14.35 22.20 4.27
C GLY A 92 -15.20 21.28 5.17
N LYS A 93 -14.96 19.96 5.16
CA LYS A 93 -15.71 19.01 5.99
C LYS A 93 -14.86 18.51 7.16
N VAL A 94 -15.39 18.63 8.37
CA VAL A 94 -14.78 18.13 9.62
C VAL A 94 -15.23 16.71 10.00
N ASP A 95 -16.27 16.21 9.33
CA ASP A 95 -16.89 14.93 9.66
C ASP A 95 -16.02 13.74 9.30
N PHE A 96 -15.14 13.89 8.33
CA PHE A 96 -14.18 12.86 7.95
C PHE A 96 -13.03 12.80 8.96
N ARG A 97 -12.97 11.68 9.69
CA ARG A 97 -11.96 11.48 10.73
C ARG A 97 -10.89 10.51 10.26
N TYR A 98 -9.65 10.72 10.71
CA TYR A 98 -8.55 9.76 10.49
C TYR A 98 -8.89 8.35 10.94
N SER A 99 -9.58 8.23 12.10
CA SER A 99 -9.96 6.94 12.66
C SER A 99 -10.86 6.11 11.74
N GLU A 100 -11.69 6.75 10.92
CA GLU A 100 -12.54 6.05 9.95
C GLU A 100 -11.72 5.46 8.82
N ALA A 101 -10.83 6.26 8.22
CA ALA A 101 -9.94 5.78 7.17
C ALA A 101 -8.99 4.69 7.69
N ILE A 102 -8.43 4.87 8.90
CA ILE A 102 -7.57 3.85 9.52
C ILE A 102 -8.33 2.54 9.68
N ARG A 103 -9.55 2.59 10.22
CA ARG A 103 -10.38 1.39 10.38
C ARG A 103 -10.67 0.73 9.03
N ASP A 104 -11.15 1.50 8.07
CA ASP A 104 -11.62 0.95 6.79
C ASP A 104 -10.47 0.36 5.97
N VAL A 105 -9.31 1.02 5.94
CA VAL A 105 -8.10 0.49 5.28
C VAL A 105 -7.55 -0.72 6.04
N SER A 106 -7.49 -0.66 7.38
CA SER A 106 -7.03 -1.79 8.20
C SER A 106 -7.92 -3.03 8.01
N ASP A 107 -9.24 -2.85 7.92
CA ASP A 107 -10.18 -3.93 7.66
C ASP A 107 -9.95 -4.56 6.27
N LEU A 108 -9.67 -3.75 5.26
CA LEU A 108 -9.34 -4.24 3.91
C LEU A 108 -8.03 -5.03 3.92
N LEU A 109 -6.98 -4.51 4.56
CA LEU A 109 -5.69 -5.19 4.68
C LEU A 109 -5.81 -6.50 5.45
N PHE A 110 -6.62 -6.53 6.52
CA PHE A 110 -6.87 -7.74 7.29
C PHE A 110 -7.61 -8.79 6.46
N LYS A 111 -8.65 -8.39 5.71
CA LYS A 111 -9.39 -9.30 4.81
C LYS A 111 -8.49 -9.87 3.71
N ASP A 112 -7.61 -9.05 3.14
CA ASP A 112 -6.68 -9.48 2.11
C ASP A 112 -5.68 -10.52 2.67
N ARG A 113 -5.09 -10.25 3.84
CA ARG A 113 -4.19 -11.19 4.53
C ARG A 113 -4.91 -12.49 4.92
N ALA A 114 -6.13 -12.39 5.44
CA ALA A 114 -6.94 -13.56 5.78
C ALA A 114 -7.29 -14.39 4.54
N SER A 115 -7.59 -13.75 3.41
CA SER A 115 -7.85 -14.41 2.13
C SER A 115 -6.62 -15.14 1.60
N ALA A 116 -5.46 -14.53 1.66
CA ALA A 116 -4.20 -15.18 1.31
C ALA A 116 -3.90 -16.39 2.21
N HIS A 117 -4.08 -16.24 3.53
CA HIS A 117 -3.89 -17.35 4.48
C HIS A 117 -4.86 -18.51 4.22
N ASN A 118 -6.13 -18.22 3.97
CA ASN A 118 -7.14 -19.21 3.62
C ASN A 118 -6.81 -19.93 2.31
N PHE A 119 -6.28 -19.21 1.32
CA PHE A 119 -5.81 -19.81 0.07
C PHE A 119 -4.66 -20.79 0.31
N TYR A 120 -3.62 -20.41 1.06
CA TYR A 120 -2.52 -21.33 1.39
C TYR A 120 -2.98 -22.56 2.14
N ASN A 121 -3.86 -22.39 3.13
CA ASN A 121 -4.43 -23.52 3.87
C ASN A 121 -5.26 -24.45 2.96
N SER A 122 -6.06 -23.90 2.08
CA SER A 122 -6.84 -24.66 1.09
C SER A 122 -5.95 -25.48 0.17
N LEU A 123 -4.86 -24.89 -0.34
CA LEU A 123 -3.87 -25.63 -1.13
C LEU A 123 -3.21 -26.75 -0.35
N ALA A 124 -2.77 -26.46 0.89
CA ALA A 124 -2.11 -27.47 1.74
C ALA A 124 -3.04 -28.65 2.06
N VAL A 125 -4.29 -28.38 2.41
CA VAL A 125 -5.31 -29.42 2.66
C VAL A 125 -5.59 -30.22 1.39
N SER A 126 -5.78 -29.57 0.26
CA SER A 126 -6.04 -30.24 -1.01
C SER A 126 -4.87 -31.15 -1.43
N LEU A 127 -3.63 -30.66 -1.27
CA LEU A 127 -2.43 -31.43 -1.61
C LEU A 127 -2.23 -32.61 -0.63
N SER A 128 -2.45 -32.40 0.67
CA SER A 128 -2.32 -33.45 1.69
C SER A 128 -3.36 -34.56 1.56
N GLY A 129 -4.53 -34.23 1.02
CA GLY A 129 -5.58 -35.20 0.68
C GLY A 129 -5.24 -36.12 -0.50
N LEU A 130 -4.20 -35.79 -1.29
CA LEU A 130 -3.76 -36.64 -2.38
C LEU A 130 -2.89 -37.81 -1.86
N PRO A 131 -2.91 -38.99 -2.53
CA PRO A 131 -1.90 -40.02 -2.32
C PRO A 131 -0.48 -39.46 -2.49
N GLU A 132 0.46 -39.97 -1.74
CA GLU A 132 1.86 -39.48 -1.72
C GLU A 132 2.46 -39.38 -3.13
N SER A 133 2.21 -40.40 -3.97
CA SER A 133 2.67 -40.44 -5.37
C SER A 133 2.10 -39.30 -6.25
N ARG A 134 1.02 -38.65 -5.83
CA ARG A 134 0.38 -37.51 -6.52
C ARG A 134 0.70 -36.16 -5.92
N ARG A 135 1.49 -36.07 -4.85
CA ARG A 135 1.93 -34.82 -4.23
C ARG A 135 3.09 -34.23 -5.01
N THR A 136 2.84 -33.83 -6.24
CA THR A 136 3.83 -33.29 -7.18
C THR A 136 3.62 -31.79 -7.37
N LEU A 137 4.69 -31.10 -7.85
CA LEU A 137 4.61 -29.68 -8.20
C LEU A 137 3.55 -29.42 -9.28
N ALA A 138 3.42 -30.31 -10.26
CA ALA A 138 2.41 -30.20 -11.31
C ALA A 138 0.98 -30.21 -10.73
N ASN A 139 0.68 -31.12 -9.80
CA ASN A 139 -0.60 -31.17 -9.13
C ASN A 139 -0.84 -29.97 -8.21
N LEU A 140 0.17 -29.46 -7.54
CA LEU A 140 0.08 -28.22 -6.78
C LEU A 140 -0.28 -27.04 -7.68
N LEU A 141 0.40 -26.90 -8.82
CA LEU A 141 0.11 -25.85 -9.80
C LEU A 141 -1.30 -25.95 -10.35
N LYS A 142 -1.75 -27.18 -10.63
CA LYS A 142 -3.13 -27.42 -11.10
C LYS A 142 -4.16 -27.00 -10.05
N ILE A 143 -4.01 -27.44 -8.79
CA ILE A 143 -4.91 -27.06 -7.69
C ILE A 143 -4.92 -25.52 -7.52
N ALA A 144 -3.75 -24.90 -7.55
CA ALA A 144 -3.62 -23.45 -7.43
C ALA A 144 -4.31 -22.73 -8.60
N SER A 145 -4.10 -23.19 -9.83
CA SER A 145 -4.72 -22.66 -11.05
C SER A 145 -6.25 -22.79 -11.00
N ASP A 146 -6.77 -23.94 -10.63
CA ASP A 146 -8.21 -24.19 -10.50
C ASP A 146 -8.84 -23.29 -9.41
N THR A 147 -8.13 -23.10 -8.28
CA THR A 147 -8.62 -22.28 -7.17
C THR A 147 -8.64 -20.79 -7.52
N THR A 148 -7.61 -20.31 -8.22
CA THR A 148 -7.49 -18.89 -8.61
C THR A 148 -8.16 -18.57 -9.93
N ARG A 149 -8.56 -19.57 -10.70
CA ARG A 149 -9.08 -19.45 -12.08
C ARG A 149 -8.11 -18.69 -13.00
N THR A 150 -6.81 -18.89 -12.79
CA THR A 150 -5.75 -18.25 -13.57
C THR A 150 -4.74 -19.29 -14.02
N THR A 151 -4.04 -19.01 -15.11
CA THR A 151 -2.91 -19.85 -15.55
C THR A 151 -1.68 -19.53 -14.70
N ILE A 152 -1.07 -20.56 -14.09
CA ILE A 152 0.13 -20.42 -13.28
C ILE A 152 1.30 -21.09 -13.99
N LEU A 153 2.41 -20.35 -14.13
CA LEU A 153 3.64 -20.82 -14.73
C LEU A 153 4.79 -20.66 -13.74
N ILE A 154 5.62 -21.70 -13.63
CA ILE A 154 6.90 -21.62 -12.91
C ILE A 154 8.02 -21.83 -13.94
N SER A 155 8.92 -20.87 -14.02
CA SER A 155 10.15 -20.97 -14.82
C SER A 155 11.37 -20.92 -13.91
N HIS A 156 12.38 -21.74 -14.21
CA HIS A 156 13.66 -21.70 -13.52
C HIS A 156 14.72 -21.09 -14.43
N ALA A 157 15.45 -20.09 -13.95
CA ALA A 157 16.37 -19.32 -14.77
C ALA A 157 17.56 -20.12 -15.32
N SER A 158 17.90 -21.26 -14.72
CA SER A 158 19.03 -22.10 -15.14
C SER A 158 18.67 -23.25 -16.09
N HIS A 159 17.38 -23.54 -16.29
CA HIS A 159 16.93 -24.55 -17.24
C HIS A 159 15.61 -24.08 -17.86
N LEU A 160 15.51 -24.08 -19.17
CA LEU A 160 14.33 -23.73 -19.99
C LEU A 160 13.12 -24.69 -19.78
N ASN A 161 13.01 -25.36 -18.67
CA ASN A 161 11.87 -26.20 -18.34
C ASN A 161 10.78 -25.38 -17.66
N THR A 162 9.77 -25.02 -18.43
CA THR A 162 8.57 -24.35 -17.94
C THR A 162 7.54 -25.42 -17.58
N LEU A 163 7.11 -25.47 -16.30
CA LEU A 163 5.98 -26.27 -15.87
C LEU A 163 4.71 -25.41 -15.93
N GLN A 164 3.75 -25.86 -16.69
CA GLN A 164 2.46 -25.19 -16.91
C GLN A 164 1.33 -26.00 -16.27
N SER A 165 0.38 -25.32 -15.63
CA SER A 165 -0.90 -25.92 -15.26
C SER A 165 -1.77 -26.07 -16.51
N SER A 166 -2.18 -27.26 -16.84
CA SER A 166 -3.17 -27.57 -17.89
C SER A 166 -4.50 -27.96 -17.26
#